data_19985c6425176f7897345680260aab6d
#
_entry.id   19985c6425176f7897345680260aab6d
#
_cell.length_a   1.000
_cell.length_b   1.000
_cell.length_c   1.000
_cell.angle_alpha   90.00
_cell.angle_beta   90.00
_cell.angle_gamma   90.00
#
_symmetry.space_group_name_H-M   'P 1'
#
loop_
_entity.id
_entity.type
_entity.pdbx_description
1 polymer ?
#
loop_
_entity_poly.entity_id
_entity_poly.type
_entity_poly.pdbx_seq_one_letter_code
_entity_poly.pdbx_strand_id
1 'polypeptide(L)'
;MQLVIRAVLAFGGYFYWDDLILIGKAGTHGLLSPSYLFDDHDGHVMPAAFLLGGAITRLAPLDWTWPAISLVVLQLLASLALLRALYVILGWRWVLLIPLTFALFTPLGVPGFAWWAAALNSLPMLAALAWVCADAVLLVRTGNQRYAVTGVLAYFGGLLFFEKAAVIPFVAFAVAALRSHVCGERAALRTVWRAGLRLWIASLILTVAWVALYLAVVNQQRWSSDVAMTWDLLFRSVTHGIVPGLAGGPWHWDRWAPASPWATPPPAVMVLGWLVLAGVLALSLARKQRIGAVWLTAAGYTVACQVPIYMMRSSKQTALELAQTLRYLPDLVVVLTLLAAVALCAPNRPPSARWLDASRWRAVAVTGLAGLFVASSLYSTATFLTSWRDNPAQPYLQNARPGLAAARRASNAPMLDQEVDPLVLQRVAAPENLASHMFALLRDRPEFAAATTQLRMLDSSGRVIPARVTWIRTIAPGPMPHCGYFAQPDQPARLVLDGPLLPADWTVELNYLANSDGSMTLSLTQGPDVKVPVRPGLNRVFVRLPGAGDAITVRANTAALSLCLASGPVGFVAPA
;
A
#
# COMPACT_ATOMS: atom_id res chain seq x y z
N MET A 1 -6.78 -15.16 20.95
CA MET A 1 -7.91 -14.29 20.58
C MET A 1 -7.51 -13.25 19.52
N GLN A 2 -6.52 -12.35 19.73
CA GLN A 2 -6.14 -11.30 18.76
C GLN A 2 -5.80 -11.87 17.37
N LEU A 3 -4.97 -12.92 17.27
CA LEU A 3 -4.61 -13.53 15.98
C LEU A 3 -5.83 -14.11 15.24
N VAL A 4 -6.82 -14.62 15.95
CA VAL A 4 -8.08 -15.08 15.34
C VAL A 4 -8.83 -13.91 14.72
N ILE A 5 -8.92 -12.76 15.43
CA ILE A 5 -9.54 -11.54 14.91
C ILE A 5 -8.78 -11.03 13.67
N ARG A 6 -7.44 -11.03 13.72
CA ARG A 6 -6.60 -10.65 12.57
C ARG A 6 -6.73 -11.63 11.41
N ALA A 7 -6.86 -12.93 11.68
CA ALA A 7 -7.17 -13.90 10.64
C ALA A 7 -8.53 -13.64 9.98
N VAL A 8 -9.58 -13.38 10.78
CA VAL A 8 -10.90 -13.02 10.24
C VAL A 8 -10.84 -11.77 9.36
N LEU A 9 -10.06 -10.75 9.77
CA LEU A 9 -9.82 -9.55 8.96
C LEU A 9 -9.07 -9.87 7.66
N ALA A 10 -7.98 -10.63 7.75
CA ALA A 10 -7.15 -10.96 6.59
C ALA A 10 -7.91 -11.80 5.56
N PHE A 11 -8.57 -12.87 5.99
CA PHE A 11 -9.35 -13.74 5.09
C PHE A 11 -10.69 -13.10 4.65
N GLY A 12 -11.17 -12.09 5.37
CA GLY A 12 -12.33 -11.29 4.97
C GLY A 12 -12.01 -10.13 4.03
N GLY A 13 -10.73 -9.86 3.76
CA GLY A 13 -10.25 -8.89 2.80
C GLY A 13 -9.95 -9.49 1.43
N TYR A 14 -9.43 -8.66 0.54
CA TYR A 14 -8.99 -9.06 -0.80
C TYR A 14 -7.96 -8.08 -1.33
N PHE A 15 -7.34 -8.38 -2.48
CA PHE A 15 -6.39 -7.49 -3.15
C PHE A 15 -6.96 -6.09 -3.35
N TYR A 16 -6.14 -5.10 -3.07
CA TYR A 16 -6.55 -3.71 -3.14
C TYR A 16 -5.39 -2.83 -3.65
N TRP A 17 -5.66 -2.03 -4.66
CA TRP A 17 -4.79 -0.97 -5.19
C TRP A 17 -3.31 -1.37 -5.35
N ASP A 18 -2.41 -0.94 -4.41
CA ASP A 18 -0.97 -1.24 -4.47
C ASP A 18 -0.65 -2.73 -4.52
N ASP A 19 -1.53 -3.58 -3.96
CA ASP A 19 -1.38 -5.04 -4.05
C ASP A 19 -1.32 -5.48 -5.52
N LEU A 20 -2.19 -4.90 -6.36
CA LEU A 20 -2.27 -5.20 -7.80
C LEU A 20 -1.08 -4.62 -8.56
N ILE A 21 -0.57 -3.44 -8.15
CA ILE A 21 0.66 -2.86 -8.69
C ILE A 21 1.85 -3.77 -8.39
N LEU A 22 1.99 -4.23 -7.15
CA LEU A 22 3.06 -5.17 -6.75
C LEU A 22 2.98 -6.49 -7.54
N ILE A 23 1.77 -6.99 -7.79
CA ILE A 23 1.53 -8.19 -8.60
C ILE A 23 1.99 -7.95 -10.05
N GLY A 24 1.62 -6.84 -10.66
CA GLY A 24 2.02 -6.45 -12.01
C GLY A 24 3.55 -6.36 -12.14
N LYS A 25 4.19 -5.63 -11.24
CA LYS A 25 5.66 -5.50 -11.18
C LYS A 25 6.35 -6.86 -10.99
N ALA A 26 5.84 -7.72 -10.09
CA ALA A 26 6.38 -9.06 -9.91
C ALA A 26 6.24 -9.93 -11.16
N GLY A 27 5.21 -9.71 -11.98
CA GLY A 27 4.97 -10.46 -13.22
C GLY A 27 5.84 -10.03 -14.40
N THR A 28 6.28 -8.79 -14.41
CA THR A 28 6.99 -8.17 -15.55
C THR A 28 8.51 -8.06 -15.34
N HIS A 29 9.00 -8.21 -14.10
CA HIS A 29 10.42 -8.09 -13.76
C HIS A 29 10.97 -9.40 -13.20
N GLY A 30 12.29 -9.59 -13.24
CA GLY A 30 12.95 -10.70 -12.53
C GLY A 30 12.91 -10.51 -11.01
N LEU A 31 12.57 -11.56 -10.25
CA LEU A 31 12.40 -11.46 -8.79
C LEU A 31 13.62 -10.90 -8.04
N LEU A 32 14.83 -11.20 -8.52
CA LEU A 32 16.09 -10.75 -7.93
C LEU A 32 16.75 -9.62 -8.73
N SER A 33 16.05 -9.04 -9.73
CA SER A 33 16.63 -7.93 -10.48
C SER A 33 16.73 -6.67 -9.60
N PRO A 34 17.86 -5.94 -9.65
CA PRO A 34 17.99 -4.69 -8.90
C PRO A 34 16.91 -3.66 -9.26
N SER A 35 16.49 -3.61 -10.53
CA SER A 35 15.42 -2.73 -11.01
C SER A 35 14.04 -3.04 -10.39
N TYR A 36 13.81 -4.27 -9.94
CA TYR A 36 12.62 -4.66 -9.22
C TYR A 36 12.74 -4.39 -7.72
N LEU A 37 13.86 -4.82 -7.10
CA LEU A 37 14.02 -4.76 -5.65
C LEU A 37 14.18 -3.32 -5.14
N PHE A 38 14.81 -2.44 -5.93
CA PHE A 38 15.06 -1.04 -5.59
C PHE A 38 14.23 -0.08 -6.45
N ASP A 39 13.05 -0.51 -6.86
CA ASP A 39 12.11 0.34 -7.59
C ASP A 39 11.52 1.43 -6.67
N ASP A 40 11.31 2.63 -7.23
CA ASP A 40 10.58 3.72 -6.56
C ASP A 40 9.07 3.43 -6.61
N HIS A 41 8.55 2.89 -5.52
CA HIS A 41 7.12 2.64 -5.40
C HIS A 41 6.43 3.77 -4.62
N ASP A 42 6.02 4.80 -5.31
CA ASP A 42 5.34 5.99 -4.73
C ASP A 42 6.12 6.64 -3.58
N GLY A 43 7.46 6.72 -3.73
CA GLY A 43 8.37 7.24 -2.73
C GLY A 43 8.85 6.21 -1.69
N HIS A 44 8.56 4.93 -1.87
CA HIS A 44 9.01 3.86 -0.99
C HIS A 44 10.14 3.04 -1.63
N VAL A 45 11.20 2.77 -0.85
CA VAL A 45 12.28 1.82 -1.18
C VAL A 45 12.21 0.68 -0.19
N MET A 46 11.72 -0.50 -0.63
CA MET A 46 11.37 -1.61 0.26
C MET A 46 11.75 -2.99 -0.32
N PRO A 47 13.06 -3.25 -0.55
CA PRO A 47 13.52 -4.42 -1.31
C PRO A 47 13.08 -5.76 -0.71
N ALA A 48 13.01 -5.90 0.61
CA ALA A 48 12.54 -7.14 1.23
C ALA A 48 11.01 -7.32 1.15
N ALA A 49 10.23 -6.23 1.12
CA ALA A 49 8.79 -6.30 0.87
C ALA A 49 8.51 -6.71 -0.58
N PHE A 50 9.24 -6.15 -1.56
CA PHE A 50 9.20 -6.59 -2.95
C PHE A 50 9.57 -8.07 -3.10
N LEU A 51 10.65 -8.50 -2.46
CA LEU A 51 11.08 -9.90 -2.50
C LEU A 51 10.02 -10.84 -1.94
N LEU A 52 9.49 -10.53 -0.75
CA LEU A 52 8.48 -11.36 -0.08
C LEU A 52 7.16 -11.37 -0.87
N GLY A 53 6.66 -10.19 -1.24
CA GLY A 53 5.44 -10.03 -2.03
C GLY A 53 5.55 -10.69 -3.39
N GLY A 54 6.65 -10.47 -4.10
CA GLY A 54 6.93 -11.09 -5.39
C GLY A 54 7.07 -12.62 -5.32
N ALA A 55 7.68 -13.15 -4.27
CA ALA A 55 7.76 -14.60 -4.06
C ALA A 55 6.36 -15.21 -3.85
N ILE A 56 5.56 -14.63 -2.96
CA ILE A 56 4.17 -15.08 -2.70
C ILE A 56 3.35 -15.03 -3.99
N THR A 57 3.39 -13.91 -4.70
CA THR A 57 2.63 -13.68 -5.93
C THR A 57 3.00 -14.68 -7.05
N ARG A 58 4.29 -15.03 -7.17
CA ARG A 58 4.75 -16.00 -8.19
C ARG A 58 4.42 -17.43 -7.85
N LEU A 59 4.41 -17.77 -6.55
CA LEU A 59 4.02 -19.10 -6.09
C LEU A 59 2.52 -19.35 -6.28
N ALA A 60 1.70 -18.33 -6.05
CA ALA A 60 0.24 -18.44 -6.13
C ALA A 60 -0.38 -17.16 -6.75
N PRO A 61 -0.32 -17.02 -8.10
CA PRO A 61 -0.78 -15.82 -8.78
C PRO A 61 -2.26 -15.53 -8.53
N LEU A 62 -2.56 -14.31 -8.05
CA LEU A 62 -3.91 -13.84 -7.75
C LEU A 62 -4.70 -14.75 -6.79
N ASP A 63 -4.03 -15.51 -5.93
CA ASP A 63 -4.64 -16.29 -4.86
C ASP A 63 -4.48 -15.55 -3.53
N TRP A 64 -5.58 -15.00 -3.01
CA TRP A 64 -5.58 -14.20 -1.78
C TRP A 64 -5.22 -15.00 -0.52
N THR A 65 -5.31 -16.31 -0.54
CA THR A 65 -5.01 -17.16 0.63
C THR A 65 -3.59 -16.93 1.17
N TRP A 66 -2.60 -16.84 0.29
CA TRP A 66 -1.20 -16.67 0.69
C TRP A 66 -0.87 -15.27 1.21
N PRO A 67 -1.33 -14.17 0.57
CA PRO A 67 -1.30 -12.86 1.20
C PRO A 67 -1.93 -12.83 2.59
N ALA A 68 -3.13 -13.40 2.77
CA ALA A 68 -3.81 -13.45 4.05
C ALA A 68 -3.02 -14.23 5.12
N ILE A 69 -2.42 -15.38 4.77
CA ILE A 69 -1.52 -16.14 5.66
C ILE A 69 -0.31 -15.28 6.03
N SER A 70 0.32 -14.60 5.06
CA SER A 70 1.48 -13.76 5.32
C SER A 70 1.18 -12.61 6.29
N LEU A 71 -0.01 -11.99 6.17
CA LEU A 71 -0.50 -10.96 7.11
C LEU A 71 -0.56 -11.50 8.55
N VAL A 72 -1.12 -12.68 8.74
CA VAL A 72 -1.25 -13.30 10.08
C VAL A 72 0.12 -13.66 10.66
N VAL A 73 1.03 -14.19 9.83
CA VAL A 73 2.38 -14.55 10.26
C VAL A 73 3.19 -13.30 10.65
N LEU A 74 3.18 -12.27 9.82
CA LEU A 74 3.87 -11.02 10.10
C LEU A 74 3.31 -10.31 11.35
N GLN A 75 1.98 -10.35 11.54
CA GLN A 75 1.35 -9.83 12.75
C GLN A 75 1.75 -10.62 13.99
N LEU A 76 1.86 -11.94 13.91
CA LEU A 76 2.35 -12.77 15.02
C LEU A 76 3.77 -12.35 15.40
N LEU A 77 4.67 -12.20 14.44
CA LEU A 77 6.05 -11.78 14.70
C LEU A 77 6.12 -10.39 15.35
N ALA A 78 5.35 -9.42 14.85
CA ALA A 78 5.25 -8.09 15.45
C ALA A 78 4.70 -8.13 16.88
N SER A 79 3.66 -8.93 17.12
CA SER A 79 3.05 -9.09 18.45
C SER A 79 4.01 -9.76 19.46
N LEU A 80 4.78 -10.76 19.03
CA LEU A 80 5.78 -11.42 19.88
C LEU A 80 6.96 -10.49 20.21
N ALA A 81 7.42 -9.70 19.23
CA ALA A 81 8.46 -8.70 19.46
C ALA A 81 7.99 -7.63 20.46
N LEU A 82 6.74 -7.16 20.33
CA LEU A 82 6.15 -6.21 21.28
C LEU A 82 5.99 -6.82 22.68
N LEU A 83 5.51 -8.06 22.78
CA LEU A 83 5.41 -8.77 24.06
C LEU A 83 6.78 -8.90 24.73
N ARG A 84 7.83 -9.25 23.96
CA ARG A 84 9.21 -9.26 24.44
C ARG A 84 9.64 -7.89 24.98
N ALA A 85 9.34 -6.81 24.26
CA ALA A 85 9.68 -5.46 24.69
C ALA A 85 8.97 -5.07 25.99
N LEU A 86 7.68 -5.35 26.10
CA LEU A 86 6.90 -5.12 27.32
C LEU A 86 7.42 -5.93 28.49
N TYR A 87 7.78 -7.19 28.26
CA TYR A 87 8.41 -8.05 29.29
C TYR A 87 9.76 -7.49 29.75
N VAL A 88 10.59 -7.01 28.86
CA VAL A 88 11.89 -6.40 29.19
C VAL A 88 11.71 -5.13 30.03
N ILE A 89 10.68 -4.33 29.75
CA ILE A 89 10.41 -3.08 30.46
C ILE A 89 9.75 -3.32 31.82
N LEU A 90 8.70 -4.14 31.89
CA LEU A 90 7.82 -4.31 33.04
C LEU A 90 8.11 -5.56 33.88
N GLY A 91 8.81 -6.55 33.31
CA GLY A 91 8.89 -7.90 33.87
C GLY A 91 7.56 -8.66 33.72
N TRP A 92 7.51 -9.90 34.24
CA TRP A 92 6.31 -10.73 34.19
C TRP A 92 5.33 -10.32 35.31
N ARG A 93 4.56 -9.25 35.06
CA ARG A 93 3.57 -8.69 35.98
C ARG A 93 2.24 -8.51 35.26
N TRP A 94 1.13 -8.66 35.97
CA TRP A 94 -0.21 -8.45 35.41
C TRP A 94 -0.42 -7.07 34.78
N VAL A 95 0.28 -6.06 35.26
CA VAL A 95 0.25 -4.70 34.70
C VAL A 95 0.70 -4.62 33.24
N LEU A 96 1.50 -5.60 32.77
CA LEU A 96 1.91 -5.73 31.36
C LEU A 96 0.69 -5.91 30.43
N LEU A 97 -0.39 -6.53 30.92
CA LEU A 97 -1.59 -6.76 30.14
C LEU A 97 -2.29 -5.45 29.72
N ILE A 98 -2.11 -4.33 30.45
CA ILE A 98 -2.74 -3.05 30.14
C ILE A 98 -2.24 -2.51 28.79
N PRO A 99 -0.94 -2.20 28.60
CA PRO A 99 -0.42 -1.73 27.32
C PRO A 99 -0.53 -2.80 26.22
N LEU A 100 -0.41 -4.08 26.57
CA LEU A 100 -0.56 -5.17 25.61
C LEU A 100 -1.99 -5.21 25.05
N THR A 101 -3.03 -5.11 25.89
CA THR A 101 -4.44 -5.07 25.46
C THR A 101 -4.69 -3.88 24.54
N PHE A 102 -4.18 -2.70 24.87
CA PHE A 102 -4.26 -1.54 23.99
C PHE A 102 -3.67 -1.85 22.62
N ALA A 103 -2.41 -2.30 22.56
CA ALA A 103 -1.72 -2.55 21.29
C ALA A 103 -2.40 -3.62 20.43
N LEU A 104 -2.88 -4.70 21.05
CA LEU A 104 -3.45 -5.83 20.32
C LEU A 104 -4.86 -5.56 19.77
N PHE A 105 -5.63 -4.69 20.44
CA PHE A 105 -7.06 -4.51 20.12
C PHE A 105 -7.40 -3.13 19.54
N THR A 106 -6.54 -2.11 19.70
CA THR A 106 -6.84 -0.78 19.16
C THR A 106 -7.13 -0.81 17.65
N PRO A 107 -8.20 -0.13 17.19
CA PRO A 107 -8.51 -0.02 15.77
C PRO A 107 -7.49 0.79 14.97
N LEU A 108 -6.63 1.58 15.62
CA LEU A 108 -5.62 2.41 14.95
C LEU A 108 -4.65 1.59 14.08
N GLY A 109 -4.42 0.33 14.40
CA GLY A 109 -3.57 -0.56 13.61
C GLY A 109 -4.34 -1.42 12.59
N VAL A 110 -5.68 -1.31 12.50
CA VAL A 110 -6.49 -2.18 11.65
C VAL A 110 -6.34 -1.85 10.16
N PRO A 111 -6.43 -0.58 9.71
CA PRO A 111 -6.30 -0.27 8.28
C PRO A 111 -4.92 -0.61 7.71
N GLY A 112 -3.84 -0.31 8.46
CA GLY A 112 -2.48 -0.65 8.03
C GLY A 112 -2.20 -2.16 8.01
N PHE A 113 -2.93 -2.96 8.80
CA PHE A 113 -2.87 -4.42 8.75
C PHE A 113 -3.69 -5.03 7.62
N ALA A 114 -4.91 -4.51 7.37
CA ALA A 114 -5.84 -5.12 6.42
C ALA A 114 -5.39 -4.98 4.96
N TRP A 115 -4.64 -3.96 4.62
CA TRP A 115 -4.08 -3.72 3.30
C TRP A 115 -2.72 -4.41 3.17
N TRP A 116 -2.62 -5.41 2.31
CA TRP A 116 -1.46 -6.29 2.22
C TRP A 116 -0.16 -5.54 1.88
N ALA A 117 -0.15 -4.68 0.87
CA ALA A 117 1.03 -3.88 0.50
C ALA A 117 1.52 -3.01 1.67
N ALA A 118 0.58 -2.35 2.38
CA ALA A 118 0.92 -1.55 3.55
C ALA A 118 1.42 -2.39 4.73
N ALA A 119 0.91 -3.60 4.90
CA ALA A 119 1.30 -4.52 5.96
C ALA A 119 2.64 -5.21 5.69
N LEU A 120 2.95 -5.52 4.41
CA LEU A 120 4.23 -6.09 4.01
C LEU A 120 5.41 -5.23 4.44
N ASN A 121 5.28 -3.92 4.40
CA ASN A 121 6.32 -3.01 4.85
C ASN A 121 6.19 -2.67 6.34
N SER A 122 5.00 -2.39 6.85
CA SER A 122 4.82 -1.90 8.22
C SER A 122 5.02 -2.97 9.30
N LEU A 123 4.49 -4.18 9.15
CA LEU A 123 4.56 -5.21 10.21
C LEU A 123 5.98 -5.66 10.54
N PRO A 124 6.89 -5.92 9.57
CA PRO A 124 8.29 -6.20 9.88
C PRO A 124 9.00 -5.01 10.55
N MET A 125 8.70 -3.78 10.13
CA MET A 125 9.22 -2.59 10.76
C MET A 125 8.75 -2.46 12.21
N LEU A 126 7.47 -2.75 12.53
CA LEU A 126 6.95 -2.76 13.90
C LEU A 126 7.63 -3.82 14.77
N ALA A 127 7.90 -5.01 14.20
CA ALA A 127 8.66 -6.05 14.88
C ALA A 127 10.09 -5.57 15.20
N ALA A 128 10.77 -4.95 14.22
CA ALA A 128 12.09 -4.37 14.40
C ALA A 128 12.09 -3.24 15.45
N LEU A 129 11.11 -2.33 15.40
CA LEU A 129 10.95 -1.24 16.37
C LEU A 129 10.85 -1.77 17.81
N ALA A 130 9.97 -2.72 18.05
CA ALA A 130 9.80 -3.31 19.37
C ALA A 130 11.06 -4.07 19.82
N TRP A 131 11.70 -4.80 18.89
CA TRP A 131 12.91 -5.57 19.17
C TRP A 131 14.08 -4.68 19.56
N VAL A 132 14.37 -3.64 18.77
CA VAL A 132 15.47 -2.69 19.02
C VAL A 132 15.25 -1.93 20.33
N CYS A 133 14.00 -1.51 20.63
CA CYS A 133 13.68 -0.87 21.91
C CYS A 133 13.96 -1.80 23.10
N ALA A 134 13.62 -3.08 23.00
CA ALA A 134 13.94 -4.08 24.02
C ALA A 134 15.45 -4.27 24.18
N ASP A 135 16.18 -4.39 23.08
CA ASP A 135 17.64 -4.56 23.09
C ASP A 135 18.36 -3.34 23.66
N ALA A 136 17.91 -2.12 23.33
CA ALA A 136 18.45 -0.88 23.92
C ALA A 136 18.29 -0.88 25.45
N VAL A 137 17.13 -1.28 25.97
CA VAL A 137 16.89 -1.38 27.42
C VAL A 137 17.77 -2.48 28.06
N LEU A 138 17.89 -3.64 27.41
CA LEU A 138 18.72 -4.75 27.91
C LEU A 138 20.20 -4.39 27.88
N LEU A 139 20.67 -3.71 26.83
CA LEU A 139 22.04 -3.24 26.71
C LEU A 139 22.42 -2.29 27.85
N VAL A 140 21.56 -1.33 28.16
CA VAL A 140 21.76 -0.39 29.29
C VAL A 140 21.76 -1.14 30.63
N ARG A 141 20.90 -2.16 30.82
CA ARG A 141 20.78 -2.89 32.08
C ARG A 141 21.90 -3.89 32.33
N THR A 142 22.41 -4.53 31.28
CA THR A 142 23.31 -5.67 31.41
C THR A 142 24.73 -5.40 30.90
N GLY A 143 24.93 -4.36 30.10
CA GLY A 143 26.19 -4.09 29.40
C GLY A 143 26.55 -5.12 28.32
N ASN A 144 25.70 -6.13 28.07
CA ASN A 144 26.02 -7.23 27.16
C ASN A 144 25.86 -6.82 25.69
N GLN A 145 26.98 -6.77 24.97
CA GLN A 145 27.08 -6.29 23.60
C GLN A 145 26.33 -7.15 22.57
N ARG A 146 25.90 -8.36 22.91
CA ARG A 146 25.02 -9.14 22.01
C ARG A 146 23.74 -8.38 21.63
N TYR A 147 23.22 -7.56 22.56
CA TYR A 147 22.04 -6.75 22.30
C TYR A 147 22.31 -5.57 21.34
N ALA A 148 23.55 -5.09 21.26
CA ALA A 148 23.92 -4.15 20.22
C ALA A 148 23.89 -4.82 18.84
N VAL A 149 24.42 -6.05 18.73
CA VAL A 149 24.44 -6.81 17.47
C VAL A 149 23.02 -7.17 17.02
N THR A 150 22.22 -7.78 17.90
CA THR A 150 20.84 -8.17 17.56
C THR A 150 19.95 -6.96 17.26
N GLY A 151 20.17 -5.82 17.94
CA GLY A 151 19.49 -4.57 17.67
C GLY A 151 19.84 -3.99 16.30
N VAL A 152 21.12 -3.99 15.93
CA VAL A 152 21.56 -3.53 14.59
C VAL A 152 20.99 -4.41 13.48
N LEU A 153 21.03 -5.75 13.66
CA LEU A 153 20.46 -6.69 12.68
C LEU A 153 18.95 -6.51 12.52
N ALA A 154 18.22 -6.35 13.62
CA ALA A 154 16.78 -6.09 13.59
C ALA A 154 16.47 -4.74 12.93
N TYR A 155 17.27 -3.69 13.21
CA TYR A 155 17.14 -2.39 12.58
C TYR A 155 17.39 -2.45 11.07
N PHE A 156 18.47 -3.12 10.63
CA PHE A 156 18.75 -3.31 9.22
C PHE A 156 17.61 -4.07 8.52
N GLY A 157 17.12 -5.16 9.14
CA GLY A 157 15.94 -5.86 8.63
C GLY A 157 14.73 -4.92 8.47
N GLY A 158 14.46 -4.07 9.46
CA GLY A 158 13.39 -3.08 9.37
C GLY A 158 13.54 -2.10 8.20
N LEU A 159 14.76 -1.61 7.95
CA LEU A 159 15.05 -0.72 6.81
C LEU A 159 14.78 -1.40 5.46
N LEU A 160 15.14 -2.67 5.32
CA LEU A 160 14.89 -3.43 4.08
C LEU A 160 13.39 -3.57 3.74
N PHE A 161 12.51 -3.48 4.76
CA PHE A 161 11.07 -3.54 4.56
C PHE A 161 10.41 -2.16 4.45
N PHE A 162 10.95 -1.14 5.11
CA PHE A 162 10.32 0.17 5.14
C PHE A 162 11.33 1.27 5.54
N GLU A 163 11.49 2.30 4.73
CA GLU A 163 12.37 3.45 5.01
C GLU A 163 11.99 4.20 6.30
N LYS A 164 10.70 4.17 6.70
CA LYS A 164 10.25 4.74 7.99
C LYS A 164 10.96 4.10 9.19
N ALA A 165 11.55 2.92 9.04
CA ALA A 165 12.40 2.30 10.07
C ALA A 165 13.57 3.19 10.50
N ALA A 166 13.99 4.19 9.71
CA ALA A 166 15.01 5.16 10.07
C ALA A 166 14.74 5.88 11.41
N VAL A 167 13.48 5.92 11.87
CA VAL A 167 13.09 6.48 13.17
C VAL A 167 13.43 5.56 14.36
N ILE A 168 13.64 4.26 14.14
CA ILE A 168 13.80 3.24 15.20
C ILE A 168 14.91 3.56 16.20
N PRO A 169 16.14 3.93 15.79
CA PRO A 169 17.22 4.23 16.75
C PRO A 169 16.88 5.39 17.70
N PHE A 170 16.17 6.41 17.21
CA PHE A 170 15.74 7.56 18.00
C PHE A 170 14.69 7.16 19.04
N VAL A 171 13.70 6.35 18.63
CA VAL A 171 12.68 5.83 19.55
C VAL A 171 13.30 4.90 20.59
N ALA A 172 14.20 4.01 20.17
CA ALA A 172 14.88 3.08 21.09
C ALA A 172 15.73 3.82 22.12
N PHE A 173 16.46 4.86 21.69
CA PHE A 173 17.19 5.74 22.59
C PHE A 173 16.24 6.46 23.58
N ALA A 174 15.15 7.04 23.09
CA ALA A 174 14.16 7.72 23.93
C ALA A 174 13.52 6.78 24.95
N VAL A 175 13.10 5.57 24.55
CA VAL A 175 12.51 4.57 25.45
C VAL A 175 13.50 4.16 26.53
N ALA A 176 14.76 3.86 26.18
CA ALA A 176 15.79 3.49 27.15
C ALA A 176 16.12 4.66 28.11
N ALA A 177 16.24 5.88 27.58
CA ALA A 177 16.52 7.09 28.37
C ALA A 177 15.36 7.43 29.33
N LEU A 178 14.13 7.39 28.84
CA LEU A 178 12.94 7.63 29.67
C LEU A 178 12.79 6.59 30.75
N ARG A 179 13.06 5.31 30.43
CA ARG A 179 13.03 4.25 31.44
C ARG A 179 14.05 4.50 32.54
N SER A 180 15.31 4.84 32.19
CA SER A 180 16.34 5.22 33.16
C SER A 180 15.91 6.45 33.97
N HIS A 181 15.37 7.46 33.32
CA HIS A 181 14.89 8.69 33.98
C HIS A 181 13.78 8.43 35.00
N VAL A 182 12.74 7.66 34.64
CA VAL A 182 11.64 7.36 35.57
C VAL A 182 12.10 6.49 36.74
N CYS A 183 13.11 5.62 36.53
CA CYS A 183 13.74 4.84 37.60
C CYS A 183 14.66 5.67 38.52
N GLY A 184 14.90 6.95 38.21
CA GLY A 184 15.61 7.87 39.10
C GLY A 184 17.06 8.12 38.77
N GLU A 185 17.55 7.66 37.63
CA GLU A 185 18.92 7.94 37.21
C GLU A 185 19.10 9.44 36.87
N ARG A 186 20.07 10.12 37.54
CA ARG A 186 20.31 11.56 37.36
C ARG A 186 20.87 11.92 35.99
N ALA A 187 21.64 10.99 35.36
CA ALA A 187 22.33 11.22 34.09
C ALA A 187 21.84 10.22 33.01
N ALA A 188 20.53 9.94 32.98
CA ALA A 188 19.91 8.91 32.12
C ALA A 188 20.37 8.98 30.65
N LEU A 189 20.38 10.16 30.04
CA LEU A 189 20.83 10.36 28.65
C LEU A 189 22.28 9.93 28.45
N ARG A 190 23.19 10.35 29.37
CA ARG A 190 24.63 10.02 29.29
C ARG A 190 24.88 8.53 29.51
N THR A 191 24.15 7.91 30.45
CA THR A 191 24.25 6.48 30.73
C THR A 191 23.84 5.67 29.49
N VAL A 192 22.67 5.98 28.89
CA VAL A 192 22.16 5.29 27.70
C VAL A 192 23.08 5.50 26.51
N TRP A 193 23.57 6.74 26.30
CA TRP A 193 24.52 7.01 25.22
C TRP A 193 25.78 6.16 25.34
N ARG A 194 26.41 6.14 26.54
CA ARG A 194 27.66 5.39 26.75
C ARG A 194 27.47 3.89 26.67
N ALA A 195 26.41 3.36 27.28
CA ALA A 195 26.14 1.92 27.28
C ALA A 195 25.82 1.39 25.88
N GLY A 196 25.10 2.19 25.09
CA GLY A 196 24.66 1.83 23.75
C GLY A 196 25.52 2.35 22.60
N LEU A 197 26.71 2.87 22.85
CA LEU A 197 27.51 3.59 21.84
C LEU A 197 27.69 2.80 20.54
N ARG A 198 27.97 1.49 20.61
CA ARG A 198 28.09 0.62 19.43
C ARG A 198 26.79 0.52 18.65
N LEU A 199 25.66 0.38 19.33
CA LEU A 199 24.34 0.34 18.72
C LEU A 199 24.04 1.67 18.00
N TRP A 200 24.29 2.80 18.67
CA TRP A 200 23.98 4.13 18.11
C TRP A 200 24.85 4.45 16.91
N ILE A 201 26.17 4.21 16.97
CA ILE A 201 27.08 4.47 15.86
C ILE A 201 26.73 3.56 14.67
N ALA A 202 26.57 2.25 14.88
CA ALA A 202 26.21 1.33 13.79
C ALA A 202 24.86 1.69 13.16
N SER A 203 23.86 2.04 13.99
CA SER A 203 22.56 2.51 13.47
C SER A 203 22.68 3.80 12.70
N LEU A 204 23.50 4.76 13.13
CA LEU A 204 23.73 6.01 12.41
C LEU A 204 24.37 5.74 11.04
N ILE A 205 25.39 4.88 10.99
CA ILE A 205 26.03 4.51 9.72
C ILE A 205 25.01 3.88 8.76
N LEU A 206 24.19 2.94 9.25
CA LEU A 206 23.14 2.33 8.46
C LEU A 206 22.09 3.35 8.00
N THR A 207 21.69 4.28 8.87
CA THR A 207 20.74 5.35 8.51
C THR A 207 21.31 6.23 7.40
N VAL A 208 22.57 6.67 7.52
CA VAL A 208 23.22 7.52 6.51
C VAL A 208 23.34 6.78 5.18
N ALA A 209 23.77 5.51 5.21
CA ALA A 209 23.85 4.69 4.00
C ALA A 209 22.46 4.49 3.35
N TRP A 210 21.43 4.26 4.16
CA TRP A 210 20.07 4.11 3.67
C TRP A 210 19.50 5.40 3.09
N VAL A 211 19.73 6.54 3.74
CA VAL A 211 19.33 7.86 3.22
C VAL A 211 20.02 8.16 1.90
N ALA A 212 21.32 7.85 1.78
CA ALA A 212 22.04 8.01 0.52
C ALA A 212 21.44 7.14 -0.60
N LEU A 213 21.13 5.87 -0.32
CA LEU A 213 20.43 4.98 -1.24
C LEU A 213 19.05 5.52 -1.62
N TYR A 214 18.27 5.94 -0.63
CA TYR A 214 16.92 6.49 -0.82
C TYR A 214 16.96 7.71 -1.76
N LEU A 215 17.84 8.66 -1.51
CA LEU A 215 18.00 9.86 -2.36
C LEU A 215 18.53 9.55 -3.76
N ALA A 216 19.22 8.44 -3.95
CA ALA A 216 19.68 7.98 -5.28
C ALA A 216 18.57 7.30 -6.09
N VAL A 217 17.59 6.69 -5.42
CA VAL A 217 16.53 5.90 -6.06
C VAL A 217 15.25 6.73 -6.25
N VAL A 218 14.82 7.47 -5.22
CA VAL A 218 13.53 8.17 -5.22
C VAL A 218 13.60 9.48 -6.00
N ASN A 219 12.67 9.66 -6.92
CA ASN A 219 12.58 10.87 -7.71
C ASN A 219 12.05 12.04 -6.86
N GLN A 220 12.91 13.03 -6.56
CA GLN A 220 12.62 14.16 -5.67
C GLN A 220 11.59 15.18 -6.25
N GLN A 221 11.23 15.11 -7.53
CA GLN A 221 10.29 16.05 -8.16
C GLN A 221 8.85 15.98 -7.60
N ARG A 222 8.56 15.01 -6.72
CA ARG A 222 7.24 14.82 -6.09
C ARG A 222 7.04 15.60 -4.78
N TRP A 223 8.01 16.39 -4.34
CA TRP A 223 7.91 17.17 -3.11
C TRP A 223 7.09 18.45 -3.34
N SER A 224 5.79 18.32 -3.25
CA SER A 224 4.86 19.46 -3.14
C SER A 224 4.31 19.45 -1.72
N SER A 225 4.54 20.53 -0.96
CA SER A 225 4.00 20.64 0.40
C SER A 225 3.13 21.88 0.54
N ASP A 226 1.93 21.69 1.05
CA ASP A 226 1.06 22.75 1.55
C ASP A 226 1.06 22.67 3.08
N VAL A 227 1.66 23.66 3.73
CA VAL A 227 1.82 23.69 5.20
C VAL A 227 0.47 23.79 5.89
N ALA A 228 -0.47 24.58 5.36
CA ALA A 228 -1.80 24.72 5.94
C ALA A 228 -2.55 23.36 5.87
N MET A 229 -2.57 22.73 4.70
CA MET A 229 -3.16 21.41 4.51
C MET A 229 -2.48 20.36 5.40
N THR A 230 -1.16 20.43 5.59
CA THR A 230 -0.43 19.51 6.49
C THR A 230 -0.95 19.62 7.94
N TRP A 231 -1.20 20.82 8.42
CA TRP A 231 -1.77 21.04 9.76
C TRP A 231 -3.22 20.59 9.86
N ASP A 232 -4.02 20.82 8.83
CA ASP A 232 -5.40 20.34 8.78
C ASP A 232 -5.47 18.81 8.79
N LEU A 233 -4.61 18.13 8.05
CA LEU A 233 -4.48 16.67 8.07
C LEU A 233 -4.05 16.17 9.44
N LEU A 234 -3.05 16.81 10.08
CA LEU A 234 -2.62 16.44 11.43
C LEU A 234 -3.75 16.62 12.45
N PHE A 235 -4.45 17.75 12.41
CA PHE A 235 -5.58 18.01 13.28
C PHE A 235 -6.70 16.97 13.11
N ARG A 236 -7.04 16.66 11.85
CA ARG A 236 -8.01 15.60 11.52
C ARG A 236 -7.57 14.24 12.02
N SER A 237 -6.33 13.85 11.81
CA SER A 237 -5.78 12.58 12.31
C SER A 237 -5.91 12.46 13.82
N VAL A 238 -5.59 13.51 14.55
CA VAL A 238 -5.68 13.53 16.02
C VAL A 238 -7.15 13.45 16.47
N THR A 239 -8.01 14.32 15.94
CA THR A 239 -9.38 14.48 16.43
C THR A 239 -10.34 13.38 15.99
N HIS A 240 -10.19 12.86 14.76
CA HIS A 240 -11.08 11.84 14.18
C HIS A 240 -10.49 10.42 14.24
N GLY A 241 -9.16 10.31 14.42
CA GLY A 241 -8.47 9.01 14.42
C GLY A 241 -7.91 8.65 15.80
N ILE A 242 -6.84 9.34 16.21
CA ILE A 242 -6.03 8.94 17.37
C ILE A 242 -6.84 9.00 18.65
N VAL A 243 -7.49 10.12 18.92
CA VAL A 243 -8.24 10.34 20.17
C VAL A 243 -9.44 9.39 20.31
N PRO A 244 -10.31 9.21 19.31
CA PRO A 244 -11.33 8.16 19.34
C PRO A 244 -10.75 6.76 19.51
N GLY A 245 -9.60 6.46 18.87
CA GLY A 245 -8.91 5.18 18.98
C GLY A 245 -8.44 4.83 20.40
N LEU A 246 -8.17 5.83 21.25
CA LEU A 246 -7.86 5.61 22.67
C LEU A 246 -9.06 5.06 23.46
N ALA A 247 -10.28 5.31 23.01
CA ALA A 247 -11.51 4.77 23.57
C ALA A 247 -12.03 3.52 22.80
N GLY A 248 -11.25 3.01 21.82
CA GLY A 248 -11.65 1.87 20.99
C GLY A 248 -12.51 2.25 19.77
N GLY A 249 -12.65 3.58 19.45
CA GLY A 249 -13.30 4.06 18.22
C GLY A 249 -12.44 3.87 16.97
N PRO A 250 -12.95 4.30 15.78
CA PRO A 250 -13.99 5.33 15.60
C PRO A 250 -15.45 4.84 15.61
N TRP A 251 -15.74 3.55 15.60
CA TRP A 251 -17.04 2.88 15.52
C TRP A 251 -17.71 2.94 14.14
N HIS A 252 -17.46 3.97 13.35
CA HIS A 252 -18.01 4.11 12.01
C HIS A 252 -16.89 4.40 11.01
N TRP A 253 -17.01 3.81 9.81
CA TRP A 253 -16.07 3.95 8.71
C TRP A 253 -16.84 4.19 7.42
N ASP A 254 -16.54 5.30 6.78
CA ASP A 254 -17.05 5.62 5.46
C ASP A 254 -16.13 5.13 4.38
N ARG A 255 -16.68 4.98 3.18
CA ARG A 255 -15.94 4.62 2.00
C ARG A 255 -16.68 5.03 0.73
N TRP A 256 -15.99 5.54 -0.25
CA TRP A 256 -16.44 5.50 -1.66
C TRP A 256 -15.39 4.73 -2.49
N ALA A 257 -15.82 3.83 -3.36
CA ALA A 257 -14.92 3.08 -4.22
C ALA A 257 -14.22 4.03 -5.24
N PRO A 258 -12.92 3.85 -5.50
CA PRO A 258 -12.03 2.80 -5.00
C PRO A 258 -11.24 3.20 -3.75
N ALA A 259 -11.58 4.25 -3.02
CA ALA A 259 -10.83 4.69 -1.85
C ALA A 259 -10.82 3.63 -0.73
N SER A 260 -9.79 3.67 0.13
CA SER A 260 -9.78 2.88 1.37
C SER A 260 -10.76 3.45 2.39
N PRO A 261 -11.32 2.64 3.31
CA PRO A 261 -12.17 3.16 4.38
C PRO A 261 -11.47 4.22 5.22
N TRP A 262 -12.21 5.22 5.66
CA TRP A 262 -11.73 6.25 6.58
C TRP A 262 -12.64 6.40 7.79
N ALA A 263 -12.05 6.81 8.92
CA ALA A 263 -12.74 6.96 10.20
C ALA A 263 -13.70 8.16 10.18
N THR A 264 -14.96 7.93 10.52
CA THR A 264 -16.00 8.97 10.71
C THR A 264 -16.65 8.82 12.08
N PRO A 265 -15.89 9.10 13.17
CA PRO A 265 -16.41 8.89 14.52
C PRO A 265 -17.61 9.78 14.81
N PRO A 266 -18.68 9.24 15.44
CA PRO A 266 -19.74 10.07 15.99
C PRO A 266 -19.19 11.06 17.04
N PRO A 267 -19.78 12.28 17.19
CA PRO A 267 -19.30 13.28 18.15
C PRO A 267 -19.16 12.74 19.58
N ALA A 268 -20.06 11.85 20.01
CA ALA A 268 -20.00 11.22 21.33
C ALA A 268 -18.70 10.41 21.53
N VAL A 269 -18.23 9.70 20.50
CA VAL A 269 -16.98 8.91 20.54
C VAL A 269 -15.76 9.82 20.57
N MET A 270 -15.81 10.95 19.86
CA MET A 270 -14.76 11.98 19.93
C MET A 270 -14.66 12.57 21.35
N VAL A 271 -15.79 12.95 21.94
CA VAL A 271 -15.83 13.47 23.32
C VAL A 271 -15.32 12.41 24.31
N LEU A 272 -15.79 11.16 24.18
CA LEU A 272 -15.32 10.05 25.01
C LEU A 272 -13.79 9.87 24.90
N GLY A 273 -13.25 9.92 23.71
CA GLY A 273 -11.80 9.83 23.49
C GLY A 273 -11.02 10.94 24.21
N TRP A 274 -11.49 12.19 24.12
CA TRP A 274 -10.90 13.32 24.85
C TRP A 274 -11.01 13.16 26.38
N LEU A 275 -12.14 12.67 26.89
CA LEU A 275 -12.31 12.40 28.31
C LEU A 275 -11.37 11.29 28.79
N VAL A 276 -11.21 10.22 28.01
CA VAL A 276 -10.24 9.14 28.29
C VAL A 276 -8.82 9.70 28.32
N LEU A 277 -8.42 10.46 27.31
CA LEU A 277 -7.09 11.07 27.26
C LEU A 277 -6.83 11.99 28.47
N ALA A 278 -7.76 12.90 28.76
CA ALA A 278 -7.68 13.82 29.90
C ALA A 278 -7.62 13.06 31.23
N GLY A 279 -8.47 12.02 31.39
CA GLY A 279 -8.50 11.17 32.58
C GLY A 279 -7.19 10.41 32.79
N VAL A 280 -6.65 9.79 31.74
CA VAL A 280 -5.36 9.07 31.81
C VAL A 280 -4.21 10.03 32.09
N LEU A 281 -4.19 11.21 31.47
CA LEU A 281 -3.20 12.25 31.73
C LEU A 281 -3.26 12.72 33.18
N ALA A 282 -4.42 13.15 33.64
CA ALA A 282 -4.62 13.66 35.02
C ALA A 282 -4.25 12.59 36.06
N LEU A 283 -4.77 11.35 35.88
CA LEU A 283 -4.55 10.27 36.80
C LEU A 283 -3.06 9.85 36.88
N SER A 284 -2.40 9.80 35.73
CA SER A 284 -0.98 9.45 35.65
C SER A 284 -0.11 10.55 36.28
N LEU A 285 -0.35 11.83 35.98
CA LEU A 285 0.38 12.97 36.59
C LEU A 285 0.14 13.06 38.10
N ALA A 286 -1.07 12.76 38.58
CA ALA A 286 -1.39 12.75 40.00
C ALA A 286 -0.72 11.60 40.77
N ARG A 287 -0.58 10.42 40.13
CA ARG A 287 -0.14 9.21 40.83
C ARG A 287 1.32 8.84 40.61
N LYS A 288 1.93 9.27 39.52
CA LYS A 288 3.28 8.89 39.11
C LYS A 288 4.25 10.06 39.21
N GLN A 289 5.51 9.75 39.51
CA GLN A 289 6.59 10.74 39.50
C GLN A 289 7.32 10.70 38.15
N ARG A 290 7.91 11.82 37.74
CA ARG A 290 8.83 11.93 36.59
C ARG A 290 8.24 11.52 35.24
N ILE A 291 6.92 11.53 35.05
CA ILE A 291 6.30 11.08 33.79
C ILE A 291 6.03 12.23 32.80
N GLY A 292 6.32 13.50 33.16
CA GLY A 292 6.14 14.62 32.24
C GLY A 292 6.91 14.45 30.94
N ALA A 293 8.18 13.98 31.03
CA ALA A 293 8.98 13.69 29.85
C ALA A 293 8.38 12.56 28.96
N VAL A 294 7.72 11.57 29.57
CA VAL A 294 7.04 10.49 28.81
C VAL A 294 5.88 11.06 28.00
N TRP A 295 5.05 11.92 28.61
CA TRP A 295 3.94 12.57 27.91
C TRP A 295 4.42 13.52 26.80
N LEU A 296 5.48 14.28 27.08
CA LEU A 296 6.08 15.17 26.07
C LEU A 296 6.60 14.36 24.86
N THR A 297 7.25 13.22 25.13
CA THR A 297 7.72 12.32 24.06
C THR A 297 6.54 11.71 23.30
N ALA A 298 5.45 11.32 23.98
CA ALA A 298 4.24 10.81 23.32
C ALA A 298 3.63 11.85 22.39
N ALA A 299 3.46 13.10 22.87
CA ALA A 299 2.94 14.20 22.06
C ALA A 299 3.88 14.53 20.87
N GLY A 300 5.19 14.64 21.14
CA GLY A 300 6.21 14.90 20.12
C GLY A 300 6.23 13.82 19.03
N TYR A 301 6.17 12.54 19.42
CA TYR A 301 6.14 11.46 18.45
C TYR A 301 4.85 11.43 17.63
N THR A 302 3.70 11.75 18.25
CA THR A 302 2.41 11.84 17.55
C THR A 302 2.45 12.84 16.39
N VAL A 303 3.18 13.95 16.56
CA VAL A 303 3.42 14.94 15.51
C VAL A 303 4.50 14.45 14.53
N ALA A 304 5.64 14.04 15.05
CA ALA A 304 6.82 13.72 14.25
C ALA A 304 6.62 12.53 13.30
N CYS A 305 5.82 11.52 13.67
CA CYS A 305 5.57 10.36 12.82
C CYS A 305 4.63 10.65 11.62
N GLN A 306 3.90 11.76 11.65
CA GLN A 306 2.88 12.11 10.66
C GLN A 306 3.26 13.29 9.77
N VAL A 307 3.92 14.31 10.35
CA VAL A 307 4.26 15.54 9.60
C VAL A 307 5.01 15.26 8.30
N PRO A 308 6.08 14.44 8.26
CA PRO A 308 6.78 14.15 7.00
C PRO A 308 5.87 13.53 5.94
N ILE A 309 4.97 12.60 6.35
CA ILE A 309 4.04 11.93 5.44
C ILE A 309 3.04 12.93 4.86
N TYR A 310 2.45 13.77 5.71
CA TYR A 310 1.47 14.75 5.26
C TYR A 310 2.12 15.86 4.43
N MET A 311 3.34 16.30 4.75
CA MET A 311 4.08 17.22 3.90
C MET A 311 4.32 16.68 2.48
N MET A 312 4.62 15.40 2.34
CA MET A 312 4.83 14.76 1.04
C MET A 312 3.52 14.55 0.26
N ARG A 313 2.37 14.49 0.94
CA ARG A 313 1.07 14.15 0.36
C ARG A 313 0.08 15.31 0.36
N SER A 314 0.44 16.49 0.88
CA SER A 314 -0.43 17.66 0.94
C SER A 314 -0.34 18.49 -0.33
N SER A 315 -1.51 18.80 -0.88
CA SER A 315 -1.71 19.72 -1.99
C SER A 315 -3.08 20.39 -1.84
N LYS A 316 -3.39 21.39 -2.64
CA LYS A 316 -4.73 22.03 -2.65
C LYS A 316 -5.86 21.08 -3.00
N GLN A 317 -5.56 19.94 -3.65
CA GLN A 317 -6.54 18.92 -4.03
C GLN A 317 -6.60 17.75 -3.04
N THR A 318 -5.77 17.74 -1.99
CA THR A 318 -5.75 16.64 -1.04
C THR A 318 -7.01 16.63 -0.18
N ALA A 319 -7.72 15.51 -0.20
CA ALA A 319 -8.89 15.30 0.64
C ALA A 319 -8.48 15.10 2.11
N LEU A 320 -9.21 15.73 3.04
CA LEU A 320 -8.94 15.64 4.48
C LEU A 320 -9.13 14.21 5.02
N GLU A 321 -9.93 13.40 4.37
CA GLU A 321 -10.17 11.98 4.64
C GLU A 321 -8.90 11.15 4.57
N LEU A 322 -7.86 11.60 3.85
CA LEU A 322 -6.54 10.95 3.84
C LEU A 322 -6.00 10.71 5.25
N ALA A 323 -6.13 11.70 6.13
CA ALA A 323 -5.69 11.59 7.52
C ALA A 323 -6.54 10.63 8.37
N GLN A 324 -7.79 10.40 7.96
CA GLN A 324 -8.74 9.55 8.66
C GLN A 324 -8.64 8.07 8.23
N THR A 325 -7.83 7.74 7.22
CA THR A 325 -7.60 6.35 6.81
C THR A 325 -6.80 5.55 7.86
N LEU A 326 -6.12 6.20 8.78
CA LEU A 326 -5.34 5.68 9.92
C LEU A 326 -4.22 4.69 9.53
N ARG A 327 -4.02 4.40 8.25
CA ARG A 327 -3.02 3.45 7.76
C ARG A 327 -1.57 3.84 8.08
N TYR A 328 -1.34 5.11 8.41
CA TYR A 328 -0.01 5.65 8.73
C TYR A 328 0.35 5.60 10.21
N LEU A 329 -0.54 5.08 11.08
CA LEU A 329 -0.43 5.12 12.54
C LEU A 329 0.03 3.83 13.25
N PRO A 330 0.31 2.70 12.61
CA PRO A 330 0.69 1.47 13.33
C PRO A 330 1.94 1.61 14.22
N ASP A 331 2.94 2.38 13.80
CA ASP A 331 4.14 2.67 14.59
C ASP A 331 3.83 3.54 15.81
N LEU A 332 2.91 4.50 15.70
CA LEU A 332 2.43 5.28 16.83
C LEU A 332 1.82 4.38 17.91
N VAL A 333 1.04 3.36 17.52
CA VAL A 333 0.46 2.38 18.47
C VAL A 333 1.57 1.69 19.26
N VAL A 334 2.62 1.22 18.60
CA VAL A 334 3.75 0.55 19.28
C VAL A 334 4.48 1.52 20.20
N VAL A 335 4.77 2.74 19.74
CA VAL A 335 5.48 3.74 20.56
C VAL A 335 4.65 4.16 21.78
N LEU A 336 3.37 4.46 21.63
CA LEU A 336 2.48 4.77 22.76
C LEU A 336 2.40 3.61 23.75
N THR A 337 2.38 2.38 23.26
CA THR A 337 2.39 1.16 24.10
C THR A 337 3.67 1.05 24.92
N LEU A 338 4.84 1.28 24.30
CA LEU A 338 6.14 1.26 24.98
C LEU A 338 6.27 2.40 25.99
N LEU A 339 5.80 3.59 25.64
CA LEU A 339 5.78 4.75 26.55
C LEU A 339 4.83 4.53 27.74
N ALA A 340 3.67 3.90 27.51
CA ALA A 340 2.77 3.50 28.60
C ALA A 340 3.44 2.48 29.53
N ALA A 341 4.17 1.51 29.00
CA ALA A 341 4.95 0.58 29.80
C ALA A 341 6.03 1.30 30.64
N VAL A 342 6.73 2.26 30.06
CA VAL A 342 7.71 3.11 30.78
C VAL A 342 7.02 3.93 31.88
N ALA A 343 5.86 4.55 31.60
CA ALA A 343 5.09 5.29 32.60
C ALA A 343 4.65 4.40 33.77
N LEU A 344 4.29 3.15 33.51
CA LEU A 344 3.93 2.17 34.55
C LEU A 344 5.11 1.79 35.44
N CYS A 345 6.36 1.86 34.95
CA CYS A 345 7.58 1.66 35.76
C CYS A 345 7.84 2.82 36.72
N ALA A 346 7.30 4.00 36.48
CA ALA A 346 7.56 5.17 37.30
C ALA A 346 7.06 4.96 38.74
N PRO A 347 7.82 5.43 39.78
CA PRO A 347 7.42 5.31 41.17
C PRO A 347 6.13 6.08 41.45
N ASN A 348 5.32 5.52 42.34
CA ASN A 348 4.10 6.19 42.78
C ASN A 348 4.44 7.39 43.66
N ARG A 349 3.63 8.45 43.58
CA ARG A 349 3.65 9.55 44.56
C ARG A 349 3.06 9.05 45.89
N PRO A 350 3.55 9.52 47.03
CA PRO A 350 2.93 9.21 48.31
C PRO A 350 1.46 9.66 48.29
N PRO A 351 0.53 8.86 48.83
CA PRO A 351 -0.87 9.20 48.84
C PRO A 351 -1.11 10.49 49.64
N SER A 352 -1.74 11.49 49.04
CA SER A 352 -2.04 12.78 49.66
C SER A 352 -3.27 12.78 50.57
N ALA A 353 -4.01 11.68 50.64
CA ALA A 353 -5.15 11.48 51.54
C ALA A 353 -5.46 9.99 51.73
N ARG A 354 -6.02 9.64 52.89
CA ARG A 354 -6.54 8.31 53.22
C ARG A 354 -7.77 7.97 52.38
N TRP A 355 -7.63 7.69 51.11
CA TRP A 355 -8.70 7.10 50.30
C TRP A 355 -8.63 5.59 50.43
N LEU A 356 -9.56 5.06 51.23
CA LEU A 356 -10.08 3.69 51.32
C LEU A 356 -9.22 2.55 50.73
N ASP A 357 -9.18 1.49 51.48
CA ASP A 357 -8.68 0.16 51.14
C ASP A 357 -9.42 -0.46 49.95
N ALA A 358 -9.16 0.11 48.76
CA ALA A 358 -9.93 -0.06 47.54
C ALA A 358 -9.20 -1.00 46.56
N SER A 359 -8.33 -1.89 47.03
CA SER A 359 -7.54 -2.75 46.14
C SER A 359 -8.41 -3.64 45.24
N ARG A 360 -9.49 -4.19 45.77
CA ARG A 360 -10.47 -5.00 45.01
C ARG A 360 -11.23 -4.16 43.99
N TRP A 361 -11.74 -2.99 44.38
CA TRP A 361 -12.48 -2.08 43.50
C TRP A 361 -11.59 -1.54 42.38
N ARG A 362 -10.30 -1.32 42.60
CA ARG A 362 -9.33 -0.93 41.55
C ARG A 362 -9.13 -2.02 40.52
N ALA A 363 -8.98 -3.29 40.95
CA ALA A 363 -8.86 -4.41 40.03
C ALA A 363 -10.14 -4.56 39.19
N VAL A 364 -11.31 -4.50 39.80
CA VAL A 364 -12.60 -4.58 39.10
C VAL A 364 -12.74 -3.41 38.10
N ALA A 365 -12.41 -2.19 38.49
CA ALA A 365 -12.50 -1.03 37.62
C ALA A 365 -11.54 -1.15 36.40
N VAL A 366 -10.29 -1.57 36.62
CA VAL A 366 -9.32 -1.74 35.52
C VAL A 366 -9.77 -2.86 34.58
N THR A 367 -10.25 -4.00 35.12
CA THR A 367 -10.75 -5.10 34.28
C THR A 367 -12.01 -4.68 33.51
N GLY A 368 -12.94 -3.97 34.15
CA GLY A 368 -14.14 -3.44 33.52
C GLY A 368 -13.82 -2.46 32.39
N LEU A 369 -12.93 -1.50 32.63
CA LEU A 369 -12.48 -0.54 31.60
C LEU A 369 -11.75 -1.24 30.46
N ALA A 370 -10.89 -2.22 30.74
CA ALA A 370 -10.24 -3.01 29.69
C ALA A 370 -11.26 -3.81 28.88
N GLY A 371 -12.27 -4.40 29.52
CA GLY A 371 -13.37 -5.10 28.85
C GLY A 371 -14.18 -4.18 27.95
N LEU A 372 -14.53 -2.97 28.41
CA LEU A 372 -15.24 -1.96 27.62
C LEU A 372 -14.38 -1.48 26.43
N PHE A 373 -13.10 -1.25 26.65
CA PHE A 373 -12.17 -0.89 25.56
C PHE A 373 -12.09 -2.00 24.50
N VAL A 374 -11.96 -3.26 24.91
CA VAL A 374 -11.93 -4.40 23.98
C VAL A 374 -13.24 -4.51 23.22
N ALA A 375 -14.39 -4.41 23.89
CA ALA A 375 -15.70 -4.46 23.24
C ALA A 375 -15.87 -3.32 22.21
N SER A 376 -15.53 -2.08 22.60
CA SER A 376 -15.51 -0.91 21.72
C SER A 376 -14.62 -1.11 20.51
N SER A 377 -13.40 -1.62 20.73
CA SER A 377 -12.42 -1.89 19.68
C SER A 377 -12.88 -3.00 18.72
N LEU A 378 -13.50 -4.04 19.23
CA LEU A 378 -14.07 -5.13 18.43
C LEU A 378 -15.23 -4.64 17.56
N TYR A 379 -16.10 -3.81 18.13
CA TYR A 379 -17.18 -3.19 17.37
C TYR A 379 -16.62 -2.34 16.21
N SER A 380 -15.65 -1.47 16.50
CA SER A 380 -15.00 -0.64 15.49
C SER A 380 -14.28 -1.48 14.42
N THR A 381 -13.67 -2.61 14.82
CA THR A 381 -13.01 -3.53 13.90
C THR A 381 -14.01 -4.26 13.00
N ALA A 382 -15.17 -4.65 13.55
CA ALA A 382 -16.24 -5.30 12.79
C ALA A 382 -16.84 -4.35 11.73
N THR A 383 -17.12 -3.09 12.11
CA THR A 383 -17.61 -2.08 11.18
C THR A 383 -16.58 -1.73 10.09
N PHE A 384 -15.27 -1.71 10.43
CA PHE A 384 -14.22 -1.60 9.43
C PHE A 384 -14.26 -2.76 8.43
N LEU A 385 -14.37 -3.99 8.93
CA LEU A 385 -14.40 -5.18 8.05
C LEU A 385 -15.59 -5.14 7.09
N THR A 386 -16.75 -4.66 7.55
CA THR A 386 -17.92 -4.49 6.68
C THR A 386 -17.63 -3.54 5.53
N SER A 387 -17.02 -2.37 5.81
CA SER A 387 -16.62 -1.41 4.79
C SER A 387 -15.47 -1.93 3.92
N TRP A 388 -14.52 -2.68 4.49
CA TRP A 388 -13.37 -3.23 3.76
C TRP A 388 -13.74 -4.32 2.75
N ARG A 389 -14.79 -5.11 3.04
CA ARG A 389 -15.32 -6.15 2.15
C ARG A 389 -15.99 -5.61 0.88
N ASP A 390 -16.45 -4.38 0.88
CA ASP A 390 -16.96 -3.72 -0.33
C ASP A 390 -15.78 -3.36 -1.26
N ASN A 391 -15.21 -4.38 -1.89
CA ASN A 391 -14.01 -4.29 -2.71
C ASN A 391 -14.29 -4.72 -4.15
N PRO A 392 -14.31 -3.78 -5.12
CA PRO A 392 -14.59 -4.06 -6.53
C PRO A 392 -13.61 -5.04 -7.18
N ALA A 393 -12.36 -5.11 -6.70
CA ALA A 393 -11.36 -6.02 -7.25
C ALA A 393 -11.71 -7.50 -7.04
N GLN A 394 -12.45 -7.84 -5.98
CA GLN A 394 -12.79 -9.23 -5.69
C GLN A 394 -13.68 -9.85 -6.78
N PRO A 395 -14.89 -9.35 -7.07
CA PRO A 395 -15.72 -9.92 -8.14
C PRO A 395 -15.05 -9.83 -9.51
N TYR A 396 -14.32 -8.74 -9.78
CA TYR A 396 -13.60 -8.56 -11.04
C TYR A 396 -12.58 -9.69 -11.27
N LEU A 397 -11.69 -9.94 -10.32
CA LEU A 397 -10.65 -10.97 -10.46
C LEU A 397 -11.23 -12.41 -10.42
N GLN A 398 -12.31 -12.63 -9.66
CA GLN A 398 -13.01 -13.92 -9.62
C GLN A 398 -13.64 -14.26 -10.97
N ASN A 399 -14.09 -13.29 -11.75
CA ASN A 399 -14.60 -13.49 -13.11
C ASN A 399 -13.47 -13.55 -14.15
N ALA A 400 -12.44 -12.68 -14.02
CA ALA A 400 -11.39 -12.55 -15.02
C ALA A 400 -10.54 -13.82 -15.15
N ARG A 401 -10.12 -14.44 -14.04
CA ARG A 401 -9.28 -15.65 -14.07
C ARG A 401 -9.90 -16.79 -14.90
N PRO A 402 -11.09 -17.31 -14.58
CA PRO A 402 -11.71 -18.38 -15.36
C PRO A 402 -12.09 -17.92 -16.77
N GLY A 403 -12.49 -16.66 -16.96
CA GLY A 403 -12.81 -16.07 -18.25
C GLY A 403 -11.62 -16.05 -19.20
N LEU A 404 -10.46 -15.60 -18.73
CA LEU A 404 -9.21 -15.61 -19.51
C LEU A 404 -8.77 -17.04 -19.85
N ALA A 405 -8.85 -17.97 -18.89
CA ALA A 405 -8.54 -19.37 -19.14
C ALA A 405 -9.46 -20.00 -20.19
N ALA A 406 -10.76 -19.72 -20.14
CA ALA A 406 -11.72 -20.16 -21.15
C ALA A 406 -11.43 -19.53 -22.53
N ALA A 407 -11.11 -18.24 -22.57
CA ALA A 407 -10.76 -17.53 -23.80
C ALA A 407 -9.49 -18.09 -24.46
N ARG A 408 -8.49 -18.49 -23.67
CA ARG A 408 -7.26 -19.16 -24.16
C ARG A 408 -7.56 -20.53 -24.78
N ARG A 409 -8.44 -21.30 -24.15
CA ARG A 409 -8.85 -22.62 -24.69
C ARG A 409 -9.68 -22.50 -25.97
N ALA A 410 -10.51 -21.48 -26.07
CA ALA A 410 -11.39 -21.25 -27.21
C ALA A 410 -10.67 -20.75 -28.46
N SER A 411 -9.57 -20.00 -28.30
CA SER A 411 -8.85 -19.41 -29.43
C SER A 411 -7.40 -19.08 -29.08
N ASN A 412 -6.50 -19.28 -30.06
CA ASN A 412 -5.11 -18.85 -29.98
C ASN A 412 -4.92 -17.36 -30.35
N ALA A 413 -5.97 -16.65 -30.83
CA ALA A 413 -5.88 -15.25 -31.11
C ALA A 413 -5.59 -14.45 -29.81
N PRO A 414 -4.63 -13.51 -29.83
CA PRO A 414 -4.37 -12.66 -28.68
C PRO A 414 -5.57 -11.79 -28.36
N MET A 415 -5.66 -11.27 -27.15
CA MET A 415 -6.55 -10.18 -26.78
C MET A 415 -5.83 -8.84 -26.96
N LEU A 416 -6.53 -7.78 -27.34
CA LEU A 416 -5.96 -6.44 -27.22
C LEU A 416 -5.64 -6.15 -25.77
N ASP A 417 -4.46 -5.59 -25.54
CA ASP A 417 -4.13 -5.09 -24.22
C ASP A 417 -5.02 -3.88 -23.88
N GLN A 418 -5.57 -3.89 -22.70
CA GLN A 418 -6.54 -2.89 -22.26
C GLN A 418 -6.30 -2.48 -20.81
N GLU A 419 -6.74 -1.29 -20.46
CA GLU A 419 -6.84 -0.90 -19.06
C GLU A 419 -7.92 -1.75 -18.36
N VAL A 420 -7.65 -2.14 -17.12
CA VAL A 420 -8.67 -2.77 -16.27
C VAL A 420 -9.67 -1.72 -15.77
N ASP A 421 -10.77 -2.15 -15.17
CA ASP A 421 -11.79 -1.22 -14.66
C ASP A 421 -11.17 -0.21 -13.66
N PRO A 422 -11.45 1.09 -13.78
CA PRO A 422 -10.91 2.14 -12.91
C PRO A 422 -11.27 1.95 -11.42
N LEU A 423 -12.36 1.23 -11.10
CA LEU A 423 -12.69 0.89 -9.72
C LEU A 423 -11.77 -0.19 -9.15
N VAL A 424 -11.07 -0.95 -10.00
CA VAL A 424 -10.07 -1.95 -9.63
C VAL A 424 -8.68 -1.31 -9.54
N LEU A 425 -8.24 -0.66 -10.62
CA LEU A 425 -6.95 0.04 -10.65
C LEU A 425 -6.99 1.19 -11.66
N GLN A 426 -6.84 2.42 -11.16
CA GLN A 426 -6.95 3.63 -11.98
C GLN A 426 -5.74 3.83 -12.89
N ARG A 427 -5.94 4.65 -13.94
CA ARG A 427 -4.93 5.02 -14.94
C ARG A 427 -3.66 5.65 -14.36
N VAL A 428 -3.73 6.27 -13.19
CA VAL A 428 -2.55 6.81 -12.51
C VAL A 428 -1.52 5.74 -12.15
N ALA A 429 -1.94 4.47 -12.09
CA ALA A 429 -1.07 3.32 -11.85
C ALA A 429 -0.47 2.73 -13.15
N ALA A 430 -0.56 3.41 -14.28
CA ALA A 430 0.01 2.92 -15.53
C ALA A 430 1.53 2.71 -15.41
N PRO A 431 2.08 1.61 -15.99
CA PRO A 431 1.41 0.63 -16.86
C PRO A 431 0.74 -0.55 -16.12
N GLU A 432 0.79 -0.63 -14.78
CA GLU A 432 0.31 -1.76 -13.99
C GLU A 432 -1.22 -1.94 -14.06
N ASN A 433 -1.96 -0.89 -14.47
CA ASN A 433 -3.38 -0.95 -14.75
C ASN A 433 -3.74 -1.66 -16.09
N LEU A 434 -2.74 -2.08 -16.87
CA LEU A 434 -2.96 -2.86 -18.08
C LEU A 434 -3.19 -4.34 -17.76
N ALA A 435 -4.07 -4.98 -18.52
CA ALA A 435 -4.37 -6.40 -18.37
C ALA A 435 -3.13 -7.29 -18.57
N SER A 436 -2.22 -6.91 -19.47
CA SER A 436 -0.94 -7.59 -19.68
C SER A 436 -0.07 -7.62 -18.43
N HIS A 437 -0.08 -6.55 -17.62
CA HIS A 437 0.64 -6.45 -16.36
C HIS A 437 -0.08 -7.17 -15.22
N MET A 438 -1.35 -6.84 -14.99
CA MET A 438 -2.13 -7.41 -13.89
C MET A 438 -2.21 -8.94 -13.95
N PHE A 439 -2.36 -9.50 -15.15
CA PHE A 439 -2.47 -10.95 -15.38
C PHE A 439 -1.17 -11.59 -15.86
N ALA A 440 -0.03 -10.90 -15.79
CA ALA A 440 1.26 -11.36 -16.32
C ALA A 440 1.65 -12.76 -15.85
N LEU A 441 1.37 -13.10 -14.61
CA LEU A 441 1.74 -14.40 -13.99
C LEU A 441 0.76 -15.54 -14.26
N LEU A 442 -0.41 -15.28 -14.84
CA LEU A 442 -1.35 -16.35 -15.21
C LEU A 442 -0.85 -17.08 -16.45
N ARG A 443 -0.61 -18.38 -16.35
CA ARG A 443 -0.10 -19.22 -17.45
C ARG A 443 -1.16 -19.59 -18.47
N ASP A 444 -2.42 -19.66 -18.04
CA ASP A 444 -3.58 -20.13 -18.81
C ASP A 444 -4.40 -18.99 -19.43
N ARG A 445 -3.83 -17.79 -19.53
CA ARG A 445 -4.43 -16.63 -20.20
C ARG A 445 -4.08 -16.53 -21.67
N PRO A 446 -4.88 -15.81 -22.50
CA PRO A 446 -4.44 -15.40 -23.84
C PRO A 446 -3.20 -14.51 -23.76
N GLU A 447 -2.44 -14.45 -24.83
CA GLU A 447 -1.45 -13.39 -25.00
C GLU A 447 -2.17 -12.04 -25.12
N PHE A 448 -1.62 -11.00 -24.50
CA PHE A 448 -2.05 -9.62 -24.70
C PHE A 448 -1.13 -8.96 -25.72
N ALA A 449 -1.69 -8.37 -26.77
CA ALA A 449 -0.95 -7.78 -27.86
C ALA A 449 -1.58 -6.45 -28.32
N ALA A 450 -0.83 -5.71 -29.11
CA ALA A 450 -1.33 -4.47 -29.73
C ALA A 450 -2.29 -4.72 -30.89
N ALA A 451 -2.39 -5.97 -31.39
CA ALA A 451 -3.26 -6.31 -32.50
C ALA A 451 -3.91 -7.68 -32.31
N THR A 452 -5.15 -7.85 -32.80
CA THR A 452 -5.88 -9.14 -32.78
C THR A 452 -6.81 -9.27 -33.97
N THR A 453 -7.11 -10.50 -34.36
CA THR A 453 -8.14 -10.82 -35.37
C THR A 453 -9.50 -11.12 -34.74
N GLN A 454 -9.57 -11.27 -33.42
CA GLN A 454 -10.80 -11.54 -32.67
C GLN A 454 -10.91 -10.55 -31.51
N LEU A 455 -11.77 -9.54 -31.69
CA LEU A 455 -11.93 -8.51 -30.67
C LEU A 455 -12.77 -9.02 -29.51
N ARG A 456 -12.14 -9.10 -28.35
CA ARG A 456 -12.74 -9.45 -27.06
C ARG A 456 -12.24 -8.46 -26.01
N MET A 457 -13.00 -8.24 -24.96
CA MET A 457 -12.63 -7.36 -23.86
C MET A 457 -13.00 -7.96 -22.50
N LEU A 458 -12.36 -7.48 -21.46
CA LEU A 458 -12.83 -7.61 -20.08
C LEU A 458 -13.82 -6.46 -19.82
N ASP A 459 -15.04 -6.81 -19.42
CA ASP A 459 -16.04 -5.81 -19.01
C ASP A 459 -15.73 -5.26 -17.58
N SER A 460 -16.52 -4.31 -17.11
CA SER A 460 -16.37 -3.70 -15.78
C SER A 460 -16.51 -4.72 -14.62
N SER A 461 -17.10 -5.88 -14.88
CA SER A 461 -17.20 -6.98 -13.93
C SER A 461 -16.07 -8.02 -14.06
N GLY A 462 -15.13 -7.85 -14.99
CA GLY A 462 -14.02 -8.76 -15.27
C GLY A 462 -14.39 -9.94 -16.19
N ARG A 463 -15.57 -9.98 -16.78
CA ARG A 463 -15.94 -11.06 -17.72
C ARG A 463 -15.35 -10.81 -19.09
N VAL A 464 -14.82 -11.86 -19.71
CA VAL A 464 -14.40 -11.82 -21.11
C VAL A 464 -15.62 -11.91 -22.00
N ILE A 465 -15.88 -10.86 -22.77
CA ILE A 465 -17.02 -10.74 -23.66
C ILE A 465 -16.59 -10.39 -25.09
N PRO A 466 -17.40 -10.71 -26.13
CA PRO A 466 -17.21 -10.17 -27.47
C PRO A 466 -17.26 -8.63 -27.46
N ALA A 467 -16.45 -8.01 -28.31
CA ALA A 467 -16.36 -6.56 -28.36
C ALA A 467 -16.37 -6.05 -29.80
N ARG A 468 -16.64 -4.74 -29.93
CA ARG A 468 -16.60 -3.99 -31.18
C ARG A 468 -15.88 -2.67 -30.99
N VAL A 469 -15.43 -2.07 -32.08
CA VAL A 469 -14.89 -0.71 -32.07
C VAL A 469 -16.06 0.30 -32.19
N THR A 470 -16.10 1.29 -31.30
CA THR A 470 -17.07 2.40 -31.42
C THR A 470 -16.69 3.29 -32.59
N TRP A 471 -17.69 3.94 -33.21
CA TRP A 471 -17.49 4.82 -34.36
C TRP A 471 -17.29 6.26 -33.89
N ILE A 472 -16.07 6.60 -33.47
CA ILE A 472 -15.69 7.98 -33.10
C ILE A 472 -15.19 8.71 -34.34
N ARG A 473 -14.36 8.02 -35.16
CA ARG A 473 -13.89 8.46 -36.48
C ARG A 473 -13.97 7.28 -37.44
N THR A 474 -13.92 7.60 -38.74
CA THR A 474 -13.90 6.61 -39.81
C THR A 474 -12.73 6.89 -40.74
N ILE A 475 -12.05 5.83 -41.18
CA ILE A 475 -11.10 5.93 -42.28
C ILE A 475 -11.89 6.28 -43.55
N ALA A 476 -11.61 7.43 -44.13
CA ALA A 476 -12.25 7.87 -45.36
C ALA A 476 -12.00 6.85 -46.51
N PRO A 477 -12.90 6.74 -47.50
CA PRO A 477 -12.64 5.91 -48.67
C PRO A 477 -11.34 6.34 -49.37
N GLY A 478 -10.51 5.38 -49.73
CA GLY A 478 -9.25 5.64 -50.42
C GLY A 478 -9.42 5.95 -51.89
N PRO A 479 -8.38 6.54 -52.55
CA PRO A 479 -8.46 7.03 -53.91
C PRO A 479 -8.42 5.93 -55.00
N MET A 480 -8.03 4.68 -54.64
CA MET A 480 -7.87 3.64 -55.66
C MET A 480 -9.12 2.75 -55.74
N PRO A 481 -9.77 2.64 -56.89
CA PRO A 481 -10.88 1.72 -57.09
C PRO A 481 -10.47 0.27 -56.73
N HIS A 482 -11.32 -0.47 -56.03
CA HIS A 482 -11.14 -1.88 -55.63
C HIS A 482 -9.99 -2.17 -54.65
N CYS A 483 -9.14 -1.17 -54.29
CA CYS A 483 -8.03 -1.31 -53.36
C CYS A 483 -8.17 -0.34 -52.16
N GLY A 484 -8.79 0.80 -52.31
CA GLY A 484 -8.84 1.86 -51.31
C GLY A 484 -7.51 2.59 -51.19
N TYR A 485 -6.70 2.29 -50.19
CA TYR A 485 -5.32 2.78 -50.07
C TYR A 485 -4.34 1.62 -50.34
N PHE A 486 -3.30 1.93 -51.08
CA PHE A 486 -2.25 0.97 -51.44
C PHE A 486 -0.97 1.25 -50.63
N ALA A 487 -0.42 0.26 -49.99
CA ALA A 487 0.81 0.37 -49.24
C ALA A 487 1.85 -0.71 -49.62
N GLN A 488 3.09 -0.27 -49.77
CA GLN A 488 4.27 -1.09 -50.01
C GLN A 488 5.41 -0.64 -49.08
N PRO A 489 6.55 -1.38 -48.97
CA PRO A 489 7.68 -0.97 -48.15
C PRO A 489 8.19 0.45 -48.46
N ASP A 490 8.30 0.78 -49.74
CA ASP A 490 8.82 2.06 -50.24
C ASP A 490 7.74 3.13 -50.40
N GLN A 491 6.47 2.74 -50.28
CA GLN A 491 5.31 3.64 -50.46
C GLN A 491 4.30 3.45 -49.32
N PRO A 492 4.49 4.13 -48.18
CA PRO A 492 3.52 4.11 -47.09
C PRO A 492 2.19 4.71 -47.51
N ALA A 493 1.08 4.13 -47.06
CA ALA A 493 -0.25 4.68 -47.23
C ALA A 493 -0.61 5.60 -46.06
N ARG A 494 -1.15 6.80 -46.38
CA ARG A 494 -1.73 7.71 -45.41
C ARG A 494 -3.26 7.60 -45.46
N LEU A 495 -3.86 6.90 -44.49
CA LEU A 495 -5.30 6.72 -44.33
C LEU A 495 -5.87 7.95 -43.63
N VAL A 496 -6.61 8.78 -44.36
CA VAL A 496 -7.20 10.02 -43.81
C VAL A 496 -8.43 9.67 -42.99
N LEU A 497 -8.59 10.28 -41.82
CA LEU A 497 -9.79 10.18 -40.99
C LEU A 497 -10.79 11.30 -41.32
N ASP A 498 -12.06 11.06 -41.03
CA ASP A 498 -13.14 12.07 -41.21
C ASP A 498 -13.07 13.24 -40.21
N GLY A 499 -12.05 13.25 -39.36
CA GLY A 499 -11.74 14.32 -38.43
C GLY A 499 -10.60 13.94 -37.49
N PRO A 500 -10.02 14.92 -36.75
CA PRO A 500 -8.87 14.66 -35.88
C PRO A 500 -9.27 13.86 -34.63
N LEU A 501 -8.32 13.08 -34.13
CA LEU A 501 -8.34 12.36 -32.85
C LEU A 501 -7.53 13.16 -31.83
N LEU A 502 -8.05 13.26 -30.59
CA LEU A 502 -7.32 13.80 -29.44
C LEU A 502 -6.35 12.72 -28.89
N PRO A 503 -5.35 13.12 -28.08
CA PRO A 503 -4.44 12.16 -27.47
C PRO A 503 -5.19 11.13 -26.60
N ALA A 504 -5.20 9.85 -27.04
CA ALA A 504 -5.80 8.74 -26.31
C ALA A 504 -5.28 7.39 -26.85
N ASP A 505 -5.72 6.28 -26.22
CA ASP A 505 -5.53 4.92 -26.72
C ASP A 505 -6.71 4.53 -27.61
N TRP A 506 -6.53 4.68 -28.90
CA TRP A 506 -7.54 4.36 -29.91
C TRP A 506 -7.46 2.90 -30.35
N THR A 507 -8.55 2.36 -30.83
CA THR A 507 -8.59 1.06 -31.51
C THR A 507 -9.09 1.28 -32.93
N VAL A 508 -8.36 0.71 -33.89
CA VAL A 508 -8.70 0.76 -35.32
C VAL A 508 -9.17 -0.64 -35.74
N GLU A 509 -10.30 -0.72 -36.41
CA GLU A 509 -10.67 -1.87 -37.20
C GLU A 509 -10.18 -1.67 -38.63
N LEU A 510 -9.19 -2.46 -39.05
CA LEU A 510 -8.58 -2.35 -40.36
C LEU A 510 -8.91 -3.59 -41.21
N ASN A 511 -9.59 -3.40 -42.30
CA ASN A 511 -9.81 -4.42 -43.32
C ASN A 511 -8.72 -4.31 -44.39
N TYR A 512 -8.05 -5.41 -44.71
CA TYR A 512 -6.96 -5.40 -45.69
C TYR A 512 -6.95 -6.64 -46.57
N LEU A 513 -6.43 -6.47 -47.79
CA LEU A 513 -6.07 -7.56 -48.70
C LEU A 513 -4.54 -7.54 -48.86
N ALA A 514 -3.90 -8.69 -48.59
CA ALA A 514 -2.44 -8.83 -48.71
C ALA A 514 -2.09 -9.93 -49.72
N ASN A 515 -1.00 -9.70 -50.46
CA ASN A 515 -0.48 -10.68 -51.40
C ASN A 515 0.33 -11.80 -50.74
N SER A 516 0.94 -11.55 -49.57
CA SER A 516 1.82 -12.50 -48.87
C SER A 516 1.76 -12.33 -47.36
N ASP A 517 2.34 -13.30 -46.62
CA ASP A 517 2.63 -13.15 -45.20
C ASP A 517 3.71 -12.08 -44.93
N GLY A 518 3.61 -11.44 -43.80
CA GLY A 518 4.60 -10.44 -43.38
C GLY A 518 4.19 -9.65 -42.16
N SER A 519 4.62 -8.40 -42.09
CA SER A 519 4.19 -7.45 -41.08
C SER A 519 4.03 -6.06 -41.65
N MET A 520 3.14 -5.29 -41.06
CA MET A 520 2.95 -3.86 -41.32
C MET A 520 3.16 -3.07 -40.04
N THR A 521 3.49 -1.79 -40.19
CA THR A 521 3.56 -0.82 -39.09
C THR A 521 2.47 0.21 -39.27
N LEU A 522 1.73 0.46 -38.19
CA LEU A 522 0.69 1.49 -38.14
C LEU A 522 1.11 2.54 -37.10
N SER A 523 0.87 3.82 -37.41
CA SER A 523 0.99 4.91 -36.44
C SER A 523 -0.03 6.03 -36.74
N LEU A 524 -0.52 6.68 -35.68
CA LEU A 524 -1.20 7.97 -35.83
C LEU A 524 -0.19 9.08 -36.14
N THR A 525 -0.64 10.21 -36.68
CA THR A 525 0.22 11.37 -37.01
C THR A 525 1.13 11.77 -35.83
N GLN A 526 0.62 11.66 -34.61
CA GLN A 526 1.32 11.89 -33.35
C GLN A 526 1.17 10.64 -32.45
N GLY A 527 1.98 9.63 -32.67
CA GLY A 527 1.91 8.38 -31.93
C GLY A 527 3.08 7.46 -32.24
N PRO A 528 3.33 6.46 -31.40
CA PRO A 528 4.35 5.45 -31.65
C PRO A 528 3.96 4.51 -32.78
N ASP A 529 4.97 3.90 -33.38
CA ASP A 529 4.82 2.84 -34.36
C ASP A 529 4.34 1.55 -33.71
N VAL A 530 3.26 0.95 -34.23
CA VAL A 530 2.71 -0.33 -33.80
C VAL A 530 2.89 -1.37 -34.89
N LYS A 531 3.63 -2.43 -34.60
CA LYS A 531 3.89 -3.54 -35.55
C LYS A 531 2.76 -4.57 -35.48
N VAL A 532 2.21 -4.93 -36.64
CA VAL A 532 1.09 -5.85 -36.80
C VAL A 532 1.46 -6.97 -37.75
N PRO A 533 1.24 -8.25 -37.40
CA PRO A 533 1.42 -9.35 -38.33
C PRO A 533 0.35 -9.33 -39.43
N VAL A 534 0.76 -9.66 -40.66
CA VAL A 534 -0.10 -9.69 -41.84
C VAL A 534 -0.19 -11.13 -42.35
N ARG A 535 -1.39 -11.53 -42.77
CA ARG A 535 -1.66 -12.81 -43.44
C ARG A 535 -2.13 -12.57 -44.86
N PRO A 536 -1.85 -13.49 -45.82
CA PRO A 536 -2.30 -13.32 -47.21
C PRO A 536 -3.83 -13.40 -47.31
N GLY A 537 -4.37 -12.79 -48.38
CA GLY A 537 -5.81 -12.75 -48.65
C GLY A 537 -6.53 -11.63 -47.91
N LEU A 538 -7.86 -11.69 -47.93
CA LEU A 538 -8.72 -10.72 -47.30
C LEU A 538 -8.83 -10.99 -45.79
N ASN A 539 -8.43 -10.01 -44.98
CA ASN A 539 -8.36 -10.15 -43.53
C ASN A 539 -8.90 -8.89 -42.84
N ARG A 540 -9.29 -9.06 -41.58
CA ARG A 540 -9.63 -8.01 -40.65
C ARG A 540 -8.74 -8.11 -39.42
N VAL A 541 -8.20 -6.95 -38.98
CA VAL A 541 -7.40 -6.85 -37.77
C VAL A 541 -7.85 -5.65 -36.95
N PHE A 542 -7.85 -5.81 -35.63
CA PHE A 542 -8.08 -4.74 -34.66
C PHE A 542 -6.74 -4.34 -34.06
N VAL A 543 -6.42 -3.05 -34.08
CA VAL A 543 -5.10 -2.56 -33.64
C VAL A 543 -5.28 -1.44 -32.64
N ARG A 544 -4.63 -1.56 -31.49
CA ARG A 544 -4.53 -0.49 -30.49
C ARG A 544 -3.47 0.49 -30.96
N LEU A 545 -3.86 1.76 -31.19
CA LEU A 545 -3.01 2.84 -31.64
C LEU A 545 -3.06 4.01 -30.64
N PRO A 546 -2.10 4.11 -29.70
CA PRO A 546 -1.99 5.29 -28.85
C PRO A 546 -1.52 6.49 -29.67
N GLY A 547 -2.10 7.67 -29.40
CA GLY A 547 -1.69 8.90 -30.09
C GLY A 547 -2.82 9.83 -30.44
N ALA A 548 -2.54 10.78 -31.38
CA ALA A 548 -3.45 11.81 -31.86
C ALA A 548 -3.23 12.06 -33.36
N GLY A 549 -4.14 12.78 -33.97
CA GLY A 549 -4.00 13.27 -35.36
C GLY A 549 -5.19 12.96 -36.23
N ASP A 550 -5.05 13.30 -37.53
CA ASP A 550 -6.08 13.23 -38.55
C ASP A 550 -5.88 12.10 -39.56
N ALA A 551 -4.83 11.29 -39.38
CA ALA A 551 -4.53 10.21 -40.31
C ALA A 551 -3.77 9.07 -39.61
N ILE A 552 -3.85 7.87 -40.20
CA ILE A 552 -3.09 6.68 -39.85
C ILE A 552 -2.12 6.40 -40.97
N THR A 553 -0.82 6.35 -40.68
CA THR A 553 0.19 5.90 -41.62
C THR A 553 0.33 4.39 -41.53
N VAL A 554 0.29 3.69 -42.66
CA VAL A 554 0.49 2.24 -42.78
C VAL A 554 1.66 1.97 -43.69
N ARG A 555 2.66 1.24 -43.25
CA ARG A 555 3.84 0.83 -44.02
C ARG A 555 3.99 -0.69 -43.98
N ALA A 556 4.17 -1.32 -45.13
CA ALA A 556 4.56 -2.71 -45.20
C ALA A 556 6.04 -2.84 -44.80
N ASN A 557 6.39 -3.86 -43.99
CA ASN A 557 7.76 -4.05 -43.51
C ASN A 557 8.53 -5.17 -44.24
N THR A 558 7.83 -5.94 -45.08
CA THR A 558 8.40 -7.09 -45.81
C THR A 558 8.53 -6.72 -47.29
N ALA A 559 9.70 -6.93 -47.89
CA ALA A 559 10.05 -6.43 -49.22
C ALA A 559 9.06 -6.75 -50.35
N ALA A 560 8.40 -7.92 -50.33
CA ALA A 560 7.43 -8.31 -51.34
C ALA A 560 5.98 -8.07 -50.93
N LEU A 561 5.74 -7.48 -49.76
CA LEU A 561 4.39 -7.29 -49.24
C LEU A 561 3.71 -6.08 -49.87
N SER A 562 2.54 -6.29 -50.42
CA SER A 562 1.63 -5.21 -50.88
C SER A 562 0.27 -5.35 -50.20
N LEU A 563 -0.31 -4.22 -49.84
CA LEU A 563 -1.53 -4.14 -49.05
C LEU A 563 -2.53 -3.21 -49.76
N CYS A 564 -3.76 -3.70 -49.95
CA CYS A 564 -4.93 -2.87 -50.18
C CYS A 564 -5.66 -2.68 -48.86
N LEU A 565 -5.94 -1.43 -48.46
CA LEU A 565 -6.49 -1.06 -47.17
C LEU A 565 -7.84 -0.38 -47.35
N ALA A 566 -8.87 -0.90 -46.71
CA ALA A 566 -10.23 -0.38 -46.80
C ALA A 566 -10.61 0.51 -45.61
N SER A 567 -11.77 1.16 -45.73
CA SER A 567 -12.36 1.94 -44.65
C SER A 567 -12.72 1.06 -43.44
N GLY A 568 -12.76 1.69 -42.27
CA GLY A 568 -13.13 1.05 -41.01
C GLY A 568 -13.26 2.06 -39.88
N PRO A 569 -13.90 1.69 -38.76
CA PRO A 569 -14.06 2.56 -37.60
C PRO A 569 -12.76 2.71 -36.81
N VAL A 570 -12.63 3.87 -36.20
CA VAL A 570 -11.61 4.20 -35.21
C VAL A 570 -12.31 4.74 -33.98
N GLY A 571 -12.07 4.10 -32.82
CA GLY A 571 -12.73 4.48 -31.59
C GLY A 571 -12.24 3.72 -30.38
N PHE A 572 -13.11 3.54 -29.42
CA PHE A 572 -12.82 2.74 -28.22
C PHE A 572 -13.41 1.34 -28.36
N VAL A 573 -12.83 0.41 -27.62
CA VAL A 573 -13.40 -0.95 -27.49
C VAL A 573 -14.64 -0.86 -26.60
N ALA A 574 -15.76 -1.45 -27.05
CA ALA A 574 -17.02 -1.50 -26.32
C ALA A 574 -17.66 -2.89 -26.47
N PRO A 575 -18.58 -3.29 -25.59
CA PRO A 575 -19.35 -4.52 -25.76
C PRO A 575 -20.02 -4.59 -27.14
N ALA A 576 -20.02 -5.81 -27.74
CA ALA A 576 -20.63 -6.05 -29.05
C ALA A 576 -22.16 -6.00 -29.00
#